data_3a564a51cd24f61701503fe873676b06
#
_entry.id   3a564a51cd24f61701503fe873676b06
#
_cell.length_a   1.000
_cell.length_b   1.000
_cell.length_c   1.000
_cell.angle_alpha   90.00
_cell.angle_beta   90.00
_cell.angle_gamma   90.00
#
_symmetry.space_group_name_H-M   'P 1'
#
loop_
_entity.id
_entity.type
_entity.pdbx_description
1 polymer ?
#
loop_
_entity_poly.entity_id
_entity_poly.type
_entity_poly.pdbx_seq_one_letter_code
_entity_poly.pdbx_strand_id
1 'polypeptide(L)'
;MRLSLSAREAVWAYLFLALPLAFFLYIRIWPALQALLLSLYTWHADPSQRSFVGLAHYDRMLNDPLLWRALKNTLLYTLLGVPVQIGLGLGLALLLESVRRGRDFFRALYFLPYITPAVAVAWVWSWILSPNFGILNEVLVRLGLPSQPFLHSPAQALPTVTWVVVWQNLGFQVVLFLAGLQNVPREYYDAARIDGAEGWTLFRHITLPLLNPVMVFSTVIGTIGFLQLFTQVVNLNFTDQGGPLNSTLTLALYIYQLAFARFQLGYAAAVTVLLFLLILGVTLVQIRLLSRRWEY
;
A
#
# COMPACT_ATOMS: atom_id res chain seq x y z
N MET A 1 -10.38 51.71 -9.27
CA MET A 1 -10.25 50.72 -10.38
C MET A 1 -11.15 49.55 -10.06
N ARG A 2 -12.25 49.34 -10.81
CA ARG A 2 -13.13 48.16 -10.59
C ARG A 2 -12.52 46.98 -11.35
N LEU A 3 -12.09 45.96 -10.62
CA LEU A 3 -11.62 44.70 -11.23
C LEU A 3 -12.72 44.14 -12.15
N SER A 4 -12.33 43.56 -13.28
CA SER A 4 -13.25 42.81 -14.15
C SER A 4 -13.92 41.66 -13.36
N LEU A 5 -15.08 41.17 -13.79
CA LEU A 5 -15.79 40.09 -13.13
C LEU A 5 -14.88 38.87 -12.99
N SER A 6 -14.16 38.47 -14.05
CA SER A 6 -13.19 37.37 -14.03
C SER A 6 -12.02 37.59 -13.03
N ALA A 7 -11.54 38.81 -12.88
CA ALA A 7 -10.50 39.12 -11.90
C ALA A 7 -11.02 39.01 -10.46
N ARG A 8 -12.27 39.40 -10.21
CA ARG A 8 -12.90 39.20 -8.88
C ARG A 8 -13.11 37.74 -8.56
N GLU A 9 -13.58 36.95 -9.51
CA GLU A 9 -13.73 35.48 -9.35
C GLU A 9 -12.39 34.83 -9.06
N ALA A 10 -11.32 35.18 -9.79
CA ALA A 10 -9.97 34.70 -9.56
C ALA A 10 -9.47 35.02 -8.14
N VAL A 11 -9.68 36.28 -7.67
CA VAL A 11 -9.29 36.70 -6.31
C VAL A 11 -10.00 35.84 -5.25
N TRP A 12 -11.31 35.66 -5.40
CA TRP A 12 -12.06 34.80 -4.47
C TRP A 12 -11.61 33.37 -4.52
N ALA A 13 -11.36 32.78 -5.71
CA ALA A 13 -10.83 31.43 -5.87
C ALA A 13 -9.48 31.24 -5.16
N TYR A 14 -8.55 32.18 -5.33
CA TYR A 14 -7.25 32.13 -4.63
C TYR A 14 -7.40 32.32 -3.11
N LEU A 15 -8.29 33.20 -2.64
CA LEU A 15 -8.58 33.37 -1.21
C LEU A 15 -9.11 32.06 -0.58
N PHE A 16 -10.05 31.40 -1.24
CA PHE A 16 -10.57 30.13 -0.76
C PHE A 16 -9.54 28.99 -0.79
N LEU A 17 -8.63 29.01 -1.77
CA LEU A 17 -7.54 28.03 -1.87
C LEU A 17 -6.38 28.32 -0.91
N ALA A 18 -6.16 29.57 -0.54
CA ALA A 18 -5.01 29.98 0.28
C ALA A 18 -4.96 29.27 1.63
N LEU A 19 -6.11 29.17 2.33
CA LEU A 19 -6.17 28.54 3.65
C LEU A 19 -5.89 27.00 3.59
N PRO A 20 -6.58 26.21 2.75
CA PRO A 20 -6.26 24.79 2.59
C PRO A 20 -4.82 24.55 2.11
N LEU A 21 -4.33 25.39 1.18
CA LEU A 21 -2.97 25.27 0.65
C LEU A 21 -1.93 25.57 1.73
N ALA A 22 -2.10 26.64 2.49
CA ALA A 22 -1.21 27.00 3.60
C ALA A 22 -1.18 25.88 4.66
N PHE A 23 -2.34 25.31 5.00
CA PHE A 23 -2.46 24.18 5.92
C PHE A 23 -1.75 22.94 5.38
N PHE A 24 -1.94 22.61 4.10
CA PHE A 24 -1.26 21.49 3.45
C PHE A 24 0.27 21.68 3.43
N LEU A 25 0.75 22.86 3.08
CA LEU A 25 2.17 23.19 3.07
C LEU A 25 2.77 23.07 4.48
N TYR A 26 2.08 23.58 5.49
CA TYR A 26 2.54 23.56 6.87
C TYR A 26 2.55 22.14 7.47
N ILE A 27 1.50 21.33 7.23
CA ILE A 27 1.37 20.00 7.86
C ILE A 27 2.07 18.89 7.06
N ARG A 28 2.17 19.02 5.72
CA ARG A 28 2.74 17.93 4.89
C ARG A 28 4.13 18.29 4.35
N ILE A 29 4.27 19.46 3.76
CA ILE A 29 5.52 19.82 3.07
C ILE A 29 6.58 20.24 4.07
N TRP A 30 6.24 21.08 5.06
CA TRP A 30 7.20 21.54 6.04
C TRP A 30 7.87 20.43 6.84
N PRO A 31 7.17 19.42 7.43
CA PRO A 31 7.81 18.30 8.10
C PRO A 31 8.65 17.42 7.16
N ALA A 32 8.24 17.27 5.89
CA ALA A 32 9.03 16.55 4.90
C ALA A 32 10.38 17.24 4.62
N LEU A 33 10.38 18.57 4.48
CA LEU A 33 11.62 19.37 4.35
C LEU A 33 12.46 19.29 5.61
N GLN A 34 11.85 19.34 6.80
CA GLN A 34 12.56 19.15 8.06
C GLN A 34 13.21 17.77 8.15
N ALA A 35 12.53 16.70 7.69
CA ALA A 35 13.11 15.37 7.65
C ALA A 35 14.32 15.29 6.71
N LEU A 36 14.26 15.94 5.54
CA LEU A 36 15.40 16.06 4.64
C LEU A 36 16.60 16.77 5.30
N LEU A 37 16.37 17.89 5.98
CA LEU A 37 17.42 18.59 6.71
C LEU A 37 17.95 17.74 7.87
N LEU A 38 17.07 17.13 8.66
CA LEU A 38 17.45 16.29 9.80
C LEU A 38 18.30 15.09 9.40
N SER A 39 18.13 14.58 8.17
CA SER A 39 18.93 13.46 7.66
C SER A 39 20.43 13.79 7.53
N LEU A 40 20.79 15.09 7.55
CA LEU A 40 22.17 15.58 7.45
C LEU A 40 22.79 15.95 8.82
N TYR A 41 22.01 15.79 9.90
CA TYR A 41 22.42 16.14 11.25
C TYR A 41 22.33 14.94 12.19
N THR A 42 23.21 14.89 13.22
CA THR A 42 22.94 14.07 14.41
C THR A 42 21.82 14.73 15.19
N TRP A 43 20.85 13.93 15.62
CA TRP A 43 19.82 14.44 16.52
C TRP A 43 20.27 14.30 17.97
N HIS A 44 20.15 15.39 18.73
CA HIS A 44 20.23 15.36 20.18
C HIS A 44 19.07 16.16 20.78
N ALA A 45 18.59 15.77 21.96
CA ALA A 45 17.53 16.49 22.66
C ALA A 45 17.93 17.95 22.93
N ASP A 46 19.19 18.16 23.32
CA ASP A 46 19.81 19.47 23.42
C ASP A 46 20.22 19.95 22.03
N PRO A 47 19.62 21.08 21.53
CA PRO A 47 19.96 21.65 20.23
C PRO A 47 21.45 22.00 20.05
N SER A 48 22.15 22.36 21.15
CA SER A 48 23.57 22.71 21.11
C SER A 48 24.49 21.54 20.77
N GLN A 49 24.03 20.31 20.97
CA GLN A 49 24.76 19.08 20.67
C GLN A 49 24.42 18.49 19.30
N ARG A 50 23.58 19.16 18.51
CA ARG A 50 23.28 18.75 17.13
C ARG A 50 24.43 19.15 16.24
N SER A 51 25.07 18.17 15.62
CA SER A 51 26.17 18.39 14.69
C SER A 51 25.79 18.08 13.27
N PHE A 52 26.26 18.90 12.34
CA PHE A 52 26.16 18.60 10.91
C PHE A 52 27.12 17.48 10.54
N VAL A 53 26.59 16.37 10.02
CA VAL A 53 27.36 15.18 9.64
C VAL A 53 27.33 14.92 8.12
N GLY A 54 26.68 15.78 7.35
CA GLY A 54 26.57 15.64 5.91
C GLY A 54 25.99 14.28 5.52
N LEU A 55 26.70 13.51 4.70
CA LEU A 55 26.26 12.24 4.18
C LEU A 55 26.61 11.01 5.03
N ALA A 56 27.13 11.18 6.26
CA ALA A 56 27.56 10.06 7.11
C ALA A 56 26.43 9.06 7.42
N HIS A 57 25.18 9.51 7.53
CA HIS A 57 24.05 8.60 7.69
C HIS A 57 23.80 7.74 6.46
N TYR A 58 24.03 8.26 5.27
CA TYR A 58 23.89 7.54 4.00
C TYR A 58 25.03 6.54 3.79
N ASP A 59 26.26 6.88 4.18
CA ASP A 59 27.38 5.94 4.21
C ASP A 59 27.12 4.77 5.18
N ARG A 60 26.61 5.07 6.39
CA ARG A 60 26.20 4.05 7.35
C ARG A 60 25.18 3.06 6.77
N MET A 61 24.25 3.50 5.92
CA MET A 61 23.24 2.64 5.30
C MET A 61 23.86 1.50 4.49
N LEU A 62 24.99 1.72 3.85
CA LEU A 62 25.67 0.70 3.03
C LEU A 62 26.09 -0.51 3.86
N ASN A 63 26.40 -0.30 5.14
CA ASN A 63 26.89 -1.31 6.06
C ASN A 63 25.86 -1.75 7.11
N ASP A 64 24.58 -1.37 6.98
CA ASP A 64 23.52 -1.71 7.93
C ASP A 64 22.74 -2.96 7.48
N PRO A 65 22.98 -4.15 8.05
CA PRO A 65 22.33 -5.38 7.65
C PRO A 65 20.83 -5.39 7.93
N LEU A 66 20.35 -4.64 8.96
CA LEU A 66 18.93 -4.54 9.27
C LEU A 66 18.20 -3.68 8.24
N LEU A 67 18.81 -2.62 7.76
CA LEU A 67 18.27 -1.80 6.67
C LEU A 67 18.07 -2.65 5.41
N TRP A 68 19.08 -3.41 5.00
CA TRP A 68 19.00 -4.25 3.81
C TRP A 68 17.97 -5.36 3.95
N ARG A 69 17.82 -5.92 5.15
CA ARG A 69 16.75 -6.88 5.44
C ARG A 69 15.37 -6.24 5.34
N ALA A 70 15.19 -5.07 5.96
CA ALA A 70 13.94 -4.32 5.90
C ALA A 70 13.58 -3.92 4.45
N LEU A 71 14.55 -3.47 3.67
CA LEU A 71 14.38 -3.14 2.26
C LEU A 71 13.96 -4.37 1.45
N LYS A 72 14.68 -5.49 1.60
CA LYS A 72 14.33 -6.76 0.93
C LYS A 72 12.90 -7.20 1.25
N ASN A 73 12.53 -7.20 2.53
CA ASN A 73 11.19 -7.60 2.96
C ASN A 73 10.13 -6.65 2.38
N THR A 74 10.36 -5.33 2.42
CA THR A 74 9.44 -4.33 1.87
C THR A 74 9.22 -4.54 0.37
N LEU A 75 10.27 -4.83 -0.38
CA LEU A 75 10.16 -5.17 -1.80
C LEU A 75 9.42 -6.49 -2.03
N LEU A 76 9.69 -7.52 -1.20
CA LEU A 76 8.99 -8.80 -1.29
C LEU A 76 7.49 -8.64 -0.99
N TYR A 77 7.10 -7.89 0.03
CA TYR A 77 5.69 -7.55 0.30
C TYR A 77 5.03 -6.93 -0.92
N THR A 78 5.70 -5.98 -1.55
CA THR A 78 5.19 -5.27 -2.73
C THR A 78 5.07 -6.20 -3.94
N LEU A 79 6.13 -6.98 -4.23
CA LEU A 79 6.18 -7.88 -5.38
C LEU A 79 5.18 -9.04 -5.28
N LEU A 80 4.91 -9.53 -4.07
CA LEU A 80 3.94 -10.59 -3.85
C LEU A 80 2.52 -10.03 -3.68
N GLY A 81 2.37 -8.99 -2.87
CA GLY A 81 1.07 -8.46 -2.47
C GLY A 81 0.34 -7.76 -3.61
N VAL A 82 1.01 -6.87 -4.35
CA VAL A 82 0.35 -6.06 -5.39
C VAL A 82 -0.24 -6.91 -6.51
N PRO A 83 0.50 -7.86 -7.15
CA PRO A 83 -0.09 -8.68 -8.20
C PRO A 83 -1.23 -9.56 -7.70
N VAL A 84 -1.09 -10.15 -6.51
CA VAL A 84 -2.13 -11.00 -5.91
C VAL A 84 -3.38 -10.18 -5.61
N GLN A 85 -3.23 -9.00 -5.02
CA GLN A 85 -4.33 -8.09 -4.71
C GLN A 85 -5.09 -7.64 -5.96
N ILE A 86 -4.38 -7.28 -7.03
CA ILE A 86 -4.96 -6.88 -8.30
C ILE A 86 -5.67 -8.07 -8.97
N GLY A 87 -5.00 -9.22 -9.04
CA GLY A 87 -5.56 -10.42 -9.66
C GLY A 87 -6.83 -10.90 -8.97
N LEU A 88 -6.82 -10.99 -7.63
CA LEU A 88 -8.00 -11.38 -6.86
C LEU A 88 -9.10 -10.31 -6.93
N GLY A 89 -8.74 -9.02 -6.84
CA GLY A 89 -9.69 -7.91 -6.93
C GLY A 89 -10.41 -7.87 -8.28
N LEU A 90 -9.67 -8.00 -9.38
CA LEU A 90 -10.25 -8.06 -10.73
C LEU A 90 -11.08 -9.33 -10.92
N GLY A 91 -10.57 -10.50 -10.52
CA GLY A 91 -11.29 -11.77 -10.62
C GLY A 91 -12.64 -11.74 -9.89
N LEU A 92 -12.65 -11.25 -8.64
CA LEU A 92 -13.89 -11.09 -7.88
C LEU A 92 -14.81 -10.02 -8.45
N ALA A 93 -14.29 -8.92 -9.00
CA ALA A 93 -15.11 -7.91 -9.66
C ALA A 93 -15.82 -8.48 -10.90
N LEU A 94 -15.12 -9.26 -11.72
CA LEU A 94 -15.71 -9.94 -12.88
C LEU A 94 -16.80 -10.96 -12.47
N LEU A 95 -16.54 -11.74 -11.41
CA LEU A 95 -17.54 -12.65 -10.86
C LEU A 95 -18.77 -11.90 -10.34
N LEU A 96 -18.58 -10.82 -9.59
CA LEU A 96 -19.69 -10.02 -9.06
C LEU A 96 -20.47 -9.29 -10.17
N GLU A 97 -19.83 -8.94 -11.29
CA GLU A 97 -20.53 -8.33 -12.42
C GLU A 97 -21.52 -9.30 -13.05
N SER A 98 -21.22 -10.59 -13.08
CA SER A 98 -22.12 -11.64 -13.61
C SER A 98 -23.31 -11.94 -12.68
N VAL A 99 -23.23 -11.57 -11.38
CA VAL A 99 -24.28 -11.83 -10.39
C VAL A 99 -25.41 -10.81 -10.54
N ARG A 100 -26.62 -11.29 -10.84
CA ARG A 100 -27.82 -10.44 -11.01
C ARG A 100 -28.55 -10.12 -9.70
N ARG A 101 -28.55 -11.05 -8.74
CA ARG A 101 -29.25 -10.90 -7.46
C ARG A 101 -28.25 -10.99 -6.29
N GLY A 102 -28.38 -10.07 -5.31
CA GLY A 102 -27.51 -10.07 -4.13
C GLY A 102 -26.15 -9.41 -4.33
N ARG A 103 -25.88 -8.76 -5.48
CA ARG A 103 -24.61 -8.08 -5.78
C ARG A 103 -24.19 -7.10 -4.70
N ASP A 104 -25.12 -6.27 -4.22
CA ASP A 104 -24.83 -5.26 -3.20
C ASP A 104 -24.49 -5.89 -1.85
N PHE A 105 -25.14 -7.01 -1.50
CA PHE A 105 -24.79 -7.76 -0.30
C PHE A 105 -23.36 -8.30 -0.35
N PHE A 106 -22.96 -8.95 -1.43
CA PHE A 106 -21.59 -9.43 -1.59
C PHE A 106 -20.57 -8.29 -1.62
N ARG A 107 -20.91 -7.17 -2.28
CA ARG A 107 -20.09 -5.96 -2.27
C ARG A 107 -19.87 -5.44 -0.86
N ALA A 108 -20.93 -5.35 -0.05
CA ALA A 108 -20.84 -4.93 1.35
C ALA A 108 -19.97 -5.91 2.17
N LEU A 109 -20.18 -7.23 1.97
CA LEU A 109 -19.41 -8.27 2.66
C LEU A 109 -17.90 -8.19 2.39
N TYR A 110 -17.50 -8.02 1.13
CA TYR A 110 -16.08 -7.85 0.77
C TYR A 110 -15.50 -6.52 1.23
N PHE A 111 -16.32 -5.46 1.31
CA PHE A 111 -15.86 -4.14 1.73
C PHE A 111 -15.71 -4.01 3.25
N LEU A 112 -16.40 -4.82 4.03
CA LEU A 112 -16.39 -4.78 5.50
C LEU A 112 -14.96 -4.88 6.11
N PRO A 113 -14.08 -5.80 5.68
CA PRO A 113 -12.70 -5.85 6.19
C PRO A 113 -11.91 -4.57 5.93
N TYR A 114 -12.11 -3.92 4.78
CA TYR A 114 -11.40 -2.71 4.40
C TYR A 114 -11.71 -1.51 5.31
N ILE A 115 -12.97 -1.35 5.72
CA ILE A 115 -13.38 -0.26 6.62
C ILE A 115 -13.06 -0.53 8.10
N THR A 116 -12.71 -1.77 8.43
CA THR A 116 -12.36 -2.15 9.79
C THR A 116 -10.97 -1.61 10.14
N PRO A 117 -10.75 -1.03 11.34
CA PRO A 117 -9.44 -0.55 11.74
C PRO A 117 -8.36 -1.64 11.61
N ALA A 118 -7.25 -1.32 10.96
CA ALA A 118 -6.17 -2.27 10.66
C ALA A 118 -5.58 -2.93 11.91
N VAL A 119 -5.55 -2.22 13.04
CA VAL A 119 -5.11 -2.75 14.34
C VAL A 119 -6.02 -3.87 14.81
N ALA A 120 -7.34 -3.66 14.76
CA ALA A 120 -8.32 -4.67 15.16
C ALA A 120 -8.25 -5.91 14.27
N VAL A 121 -8.14 -5.71 12.96
CA VAL A 121 -7.95 -6.80 11.98
C VAL A 121 -6.69 -7.60 12.32
N ALA A 122 -5.56 -6.92 12.56
CA ALA A 122 -4.31 -7.59 12.88
C ALA A 122 -4.41 -8.43 14.16
N TRP A 123 -5.07 -7.92 15.20
CA TRP A 123 -5.26 -8.66 16.46
C TRP A 123 -6.12 -9.90 16.28
N VAL A 124 -7.23 -9.79 15.57
CA VAL A 124 -8.10 -10.93 15.27
C VAL A 124 -7.35 -12.00 14.47
N TRP A 125 -6.60 -11.60 13.44
CA TRP A 125 -5.80 -12.51 12.65
C TRP A 125 -4.64 -13.13 13.43
N SER A 126 -3.97 -12.38 14.31
CA SER A 126 -2.93 -12.93 15.21
C SER A 126 -3.48 -14.06 16.07
N TRP A 127 -4.72 -13.91 16.53
CA TRP A 127 -5.42 -14.94 17.31
C TRP A 127 -5.82 -16.15 16.46
N ILE A 128 -6.41 -15.92 15.30
CA ILE A 128 -6.79 -16.99 14.33
C ILE A 128 -5.58 -17.82 13.90
N LEU A 129 -4.41 -17.17 13.73
CA LEU A 129 -3.17 -17.79 13.26
C LEU A 129 -2.28 -18.33 14.39
N SER A 130 -2.73 -18.28 15.65
CA SER A 130 -1.96 -18.77 16.79
C SER A 130 -1.66 -20.28 16.63
N PRO A 131 -0.39 -20.73 16.83
CA PRO A 131 -0.05 -22.15 16.74
C PRO A 131 -0.76 -23.03 17.76
N ASN A 132 -1.01 -22.48 18.96
CA ASN A 132 -1.47 -23.26 20.11
C ASN A 132 -2.99 -23.34 20.25
N PHE A 133 -3.71 -22.26 19.88
CA PHE A 133 -5.15 -22.13 20.08
C PHE A 133 -5.88 -21.47 18.91
N GLY A 134 -5.19 -21.29 17.77
CA GLY A 134 -5.78 -20.63 16.61
C GLY A 134 -6.77 -21.52 15.87
N ILE A 135 -7.92 -20.95 15.53
CA ILE A 135 -9.00 -21.65 14.81
C ILE A 135 -8.48 -22.28 13.51
N LEU A 136 -7.58 -21.61 12.80
CA LEU A 136 -7.06 -22.11 11.52
C LEU A 136 -6.26 -23.42 11.72
N ASN A 137 -5.44 -23.51 12.76
CA ASN A 137 -4.69 -24.71 13.09
C ASN A 137 -5.61 -25.84 13.57
N GLU A 138 -6.66 -25.53 14.32
CA GLU A 138 -7.67 -26.49 14.72
C GLU A 138 -8.35 -27.14 13.49
N VAL A 139 -8.70 -26.32 12.49
CA VAL A 139 -9.28 -26.82 11.22
C VAL A 139 -8.26 -27.67 10.46
N LEU A 140 -7.00 -27.25 10.35
CA LEU A 140 -5.95 -28.01 9.68
C LEU A 140 -5.76 -29.40 10.32
N VAL A 141 -5.68 -29.46 11.65
CA VAL A 141 -5.50 -30.71 12.40
C VAL A 141 -6.72 -31.64 12.21
N ARG A 142 -7.95 -31.10 12.25
CA ARG A 142 -9.16 -31.90 11.97
C ARG A 142 -9.21 -32.45 10.55
N LEU A 143 -8.57 -31.78 9.59
CA LEU A 143 -8.43 -32.26 8.21
C LEU A 143 -7.25 -33.21 8.03
N GLY A 144 -6.54 -33.61 9.11
CA GLY A 144 -5.38 -34.47 9.07
C GLY A 144 -4.09 -33.79 8.58
N LEU A 145 -4.07 -32.45 8.50
CA LEU A 145 -2.90 -31.69 8.11
C LEU A 145 -2.10 -31.24 9.35
N PRO A 146 -0.77 -31.10 9.23
CA PRO A 146 0.07 -30.66 10.34
C PRO A 146 -0.24 -29.21 10.72
N SER A 147 -0.18 -28.90 12.02
CA SER A 147 -0.23 -27.54 12.53
C SER A 147 0.89 -26.69 11.92
N GLN A 148 0.56 -25.44 11.57
CA GLN A 148 1.47 -24.51 10.92
C GLN A 148 1.87 -23.38 11.88
N PRO A 149 3.15 -23.01 11.93
CA PRO A 149 3.62 -21.95 12.81
C PRO A 149 3.28 -20.53 12.32
N PHE A 150 2.83 -20.37 11.08
CA PHE A 150 2.44 -19.08 10.47
C PHE A 150 3.37 -17.90 10.82
N LEU A 151 2.90 -17.01 11.69
CA LEU A 151 3.63 -15.81 12.12
C LEU A 151 4.90 -16.11 12.95
N HIS A 152 5.04 -17.32 13.49
CA HIS A 152 6.15 -17.73 14.33
C HIS A 152 7.28 -18.44 13.55
N SER A 153 7.14 -18.59 12.23
CA SER A 153 8.18 -19.12 11.35
C SER A 153 8.79 -18.03 10.48
N PRO A 154 10.12 -17.90 10.41
CA PRO A 154 10.78 -16.96 9.51
C PRO A 154 10.40 -17.14 8.04
N ALA A 155 10.11 -18.37 7.62
CA ALA A 155 9.74 -18.68 6.24
C ALA A 155 8.27 -18.36 5.92
N GLN A 156 7.38 -18.48 6.91
CA GLN A 156 5.94 -18.33 6.70
C GLN A 156 5.41 -16.94 7.09
N ALA A 157 6.11 -16.22 7.98
CA ALA A 157 5.60 -14.98 8.56
C ALA A 157 5.34 -13.90 7.48
N LEU A 158 6.28 -13.66 6.56
CA LEU A 158 6.11 -12.66 5.50
C LEU A 158 4.94 -12.98 4.56
N PRO A 159 4.81 -14.18 3.95
CA PRO A 159 3.65 -14.52 3.13
C PRO A 159 2.33 -14.49 3.91
N THR A 160 2.33 -14.87 5.18
CA THR A 160 1.14 -14.80 6.04
C THR A 160 0.67 -13.36 6.26
N VAL A 161 1.58 -12.45 6.61
CA VAL A 161 1.28 -11.02 6.73
C VAL A 161 0.79 -10.47 5.38
N THR A 162 1.45 -10.82 4.27
CA THR A 162 1.04 -10.40 2.93
C THR A 162 -0.40 -10.81 2.64
N TRP A 163 -0.77 -12.05 2.96
CA TRP A 163 -2.13 -12.55 2.76
C TRP A 163 -3.17 -11.77 3.57
N VAL A 164 -2.89 -11.49 4.85
CA VAL A 164 -3.80 -10.70 5.72
C VAL A 164 -4.01 -9.30 5.13
N VAL A 165 -2.94 -8.65 4.66
CA VAL A 165 -3.00 -7.32 4.04
C VAL A 165 -3.80 -7.35 2.73
N VAL A 166 -3.55 -8.34 1.87
CA VAL A 166 -4.31 -8.54 0.62
C VAL A 166 -5.79 -8.74 0.92
N TRP A 167 -6.12 -9.64 1.85
CA TRP A 167 -7.49 -9.92 2.26
C TRP A 167 -8.20 -8.65 2.79
N GLN A 168 -7.55 -7.88 3.63
CA GLN A 168 -8.10 -6.64 4.19
C GLN A 168 -8.41 -5.61 3.09
N ASN A 169 -7.53 -5.47 2.11
CA ASN A 169 -7.67 -4.46 1.04
C ASN A 169 -8.50 -4.95 -0.16
N LEU A 170 -8.90 -6.23 -0.18
CA LEU A 170 -9.56 -6.84 -1.31
C LEU A 170 -10.87 -6.15 -1.69
N GLY A 171 -11.66 -5.73 -0.69
CA GLY A 171 -12.93 -5.04 -0.92
C GLY A 171 -12.77 -3.72 -1.67
N PHE A 172 -11.76 -2.93 -1.34
CA PHE A 172 -11.45 -1.70 -2.07
C PHE A 172 -11.13 -1.99 -3.54
N GLN A 173 -10.31 -3.01 -3.80
CA GLN A 173 -9.95 -3.41 -5.16
C GLN A 173 -11.17 -3.88 -5.97
N VAL A 174 -12.04 -4.68 -5.37
CA VAL A 174 -13.28 -5.15 -5.99
C VAL A 174 -14.18 -3.97 -6.38
N VAL A 175 -14.38 -3.02 -5.47
CA VAL A 175 -15.21 -1.83 -5.76
C VAL A 175 -14.59 -0.98 -6.87
N LEU A 176 -13.28 -0.79 -6.84
CA LEU A 176 -12.56 -0.02 -7.85
C LEU A 176 -12.68 -0.66 -9.24
N PHE A 177 -12.46 -1.96 -9.36
CA PHE A 177 -12.60 -2.68 -10.63
C PHE A 177 -14.05 -2.76 -11.11
N LEU A 178 -15.02 -2.94 -10.21
CA LEU A 178 -16.45 -2.89 -10.58
C LEU A 178 -16.83 -1.53 -11.15
N ALA A 179 -16.36 -0.43 -10.55
CA ALA A 179 -16.60 0.91 -11.09
C ALA A 179 -15.96 1.08 -12.48
N GLY A 180 -14.74 0.54 -12.65
CA GLY A 180 -14.08 0.53 -13.95
C GLY A 180 -14.85 -0.26 -15.01
N LEU A 181 -15.30 -1.48 -14.69
CA LEU A 181 -16.06 -2.33 -15.59
C LEU A 181 -17.39 -1.69 -16.02
N GLN A 182 -18.07 -1.00 -15.09
CA GLN A 182 -19.34 -0.31 -15.37
C GLN A 182 -19.18 0.90 -16.30
N ASN A 183 -18.00 1.51 -16.35
CA ASN A 183 -17.71 2.65 -17.22
C ASN A 183 -17.34 2.24 -18.65
N VAL A 184 -17.14 0.94 -18.93
CA VAL A 184 -16.87 0.47 -20.29
C VAL A 184 -18.17 0.49 -21.10
N PRO A 185 -18.25 1.26 -22.22
CA PRO A 185 -19.44 1.30 -23.06
C PRO A 185 -19.75 -0.07 -23.67
N ARG A 186 -21.03 -0.45 -23.64
CA ARG A 186 -21.50 -1.75 -24.17
C ARG A 186 -21.22 -1.93 -25.65
N GLU A 187 -21.17 -0.84 -26.39
CA GLU A 187 -20.92 -0.81 -27.84
C GLU A 187 -19.62 -1.54 -28.20
N TYR A 188 -18.56 -1.43 -27.39
CA TYR A 188 -17.30 -2.17 -27.62
C TYR A 188 -17.48 -3.67 -27.50
N TYR A 189 -18.30 -4.12 -26.55
CA TYR A 189 -18.60 -5.54 -26.39
C TYR A 189 -19.46 -6.08 -27.50
N ASP A 190 -20.46 -5.29 -27.99
CA ASP A 190 -21.38 -5.70 -29.04
C ASP A 190 -20.66 -5.74 -30.37
N ALA A 191 -19.83 -4.76 -30.71
CA ALA A 191 -18.99 -4.76 -31.89
C ALA A 191 -18.02 -5.98 -31.90
N ALA A 192 -17.33 -6.23 -30.82
CA ALA A 192 -16.42 -7.36 -30.73
C ALA A 192 -17.11 -8.72 -30.88
N ARG A 193 -18.37 -8.85 -30.42
CA ARG A 193 -19.18 -10.07 -30.61
C ARG A 193 -19.59 -10.27 -32.05
N ILE A 194 -19.88 -9.19 -32.79
CA ILE A 194 -20.14 -9.25 -34.22
C ILE A 194 -18.92 -9.79 -34.98
N ASP A 195 -17.70 -9.40 -34.53
CA ASP A 195 -16.44 -9.89 -35.06
C ASP A 195 -16.06 -11.31 -34.54
N GLY A 196 -16.96 -11.98 -33.80
CA GLY A 196 -16.77 -13.33 -33.28
C GLY A 196 -15.92 -13.46 -32.00
N ALA A 197 -15.66 -12.35 -31.28
CA ALA A 197 -14.92 -12.40 -30.06
C ALA A 197 -15.81 -12.86 -28.88
N GLU A 198 -15.41 -13.93 -28.19
CA GLU A 198 -16.08 -14.48 -27.01
C GLU A 198 -15.10 -14.80 -25.88
N GLY A 199 -15.62 -14.89 -24.67
CA GLY A 199 -14.90 -15.39 -23.49
C GLY A 199 -13.55 -14.71 -23.24
N TRP A 200 -12.47 -15.48 -23.30
CA TRP A 200 -11.11 -14.99 -23.04
C TRP A 200 -10.63 -13.96 -24.09
N THR A 201 -11.05 -14.08 -25.36
CA THR A 201 -10.69 -13.14 -26.42
C THR A 201 -11.27 -11.75 -26.11
N LEU A 202 -12.54 -11.70 -25.72
CA LEU A 202 -13.23 -10.47 -25.33
C LEU A 202 -12.61 -9.84 -24.07
N PHE A 203 -12.28 -10.67 -23.08
CA PHE A 203 -11.59 -10.19 -21.87
C PHE A 203 -10.23 -9.58 -22.21
N ARG A 204 -9.38 -10.28 -22.97
CA ARG A 204 -8.00 -9.86 -23.24
C ARG A 204 -7.91 -8.64 -24.15
N HIS A 205 -8.81 -8.53 -25.16
CA HIS A 205 -8.71 -7.50 -26.18
C HIS A 205 -9.63 -6.30 -25.98
N ILE A 206 -10.69 -6.43 -25.17
CA ILE A 206 -11.65 -5.35 -24.90
C ILE A 206 -11.59 -4.97 -23.41
N THR A 207 -11.95 -5.89 -22.52
CA THR A 207 -12.08 -5.58 -21.09
C THR A 207 -10.78 -5.10 -20.48
N LEU A 208 -9.70 -5.86 -20.62
CA LEU A 208 -8.41 -5.59 -19.99
C LEU A 208 -7.76 -4.29 -20.49
N PRO A 209 -7.73 -3.98 -21.80
CA PRO A 209 -7.24 -2.71 -22.31
C PRO A 209 -8.06 -1.51 -21.83
N LEU A 210 -9.38 -1.59 -21.83
CA LEU A 210 -10.25 -0.50 -21.39
C LEU A 210 -10.21 -0.26 -19.88
N LEU A 211 -9.85 -1.29 -19.09
CA LEU A 211 -9.58 -1.16 -17.66
C LEU A 211 -8.18 -0.63 -17.34
N ASN A 212 -7.32 -0.39 -18.33
CA ASN A 212 -5.93 0.02 -18.08
C ASN A 212 -5.80 1.22 -17.14
N PRO A 213 -6.58 2.31 -17.23
CA PRO A 213 -6.48 3.43 -16.29
C PRO A 213 -6.73 3.01 -14.83
N VAL A 214 -7.72 2.14 -14.62
CA VAL A 214 -8.05 1.61 -13.28
C VAL A 214 -6.96 0.67 -12.78
N MET A 215 -6.40 -0.16 -13.66
CA MET A 215 -5.28 -1.05 -13.33
C MET A 215 -4.03 -0.26 -12.95
N VAL A 216 -3.69 0.80 -13.69
CA VAL A 216 -2.55 1.67 -13.37
C VAL A 216 -2.75 2.31 -12.01
N PHE A 217 -3.92 2.91 -11.76
CA PHE A 217 -4.26 3.51 -10.48
C PHE A 217 -4.18 2.50 -9.33
N SER A 218 -4.80 1.32 -9.49
CA SER A 218 -4.76 0.23 -8.51
C SER A 218 -3.34 -0.23 -8.21
N THR A 219 -2.50 -0.38 -9.25
CA THR A 219 -1.09 -0.79 -9.11
C THR A 219 -0.29 0.25 -8.34
N VAL A 220 -0.43 1.53 -8.68
CA VAL A 220 0.30 2.62 -8.00
C VAL A 220 -0.10 2.73 -6.54
N ILE A 221 -1.41 2.79 -6.24
CA ILE A 221 -1.89 2.91 -4.86
C ILE A 221 -1.54 1.67 -4.04
N GLY A 222 -1.70 0.47 -4.61
CA GLY A 222 -1.31 -0.79 -3.96
C GLY A 222 0.19 -0.82 -3.65
N THR A 223 1.04 -0.41 -4.60
CA THR A 223 2.49 -0.33 -4.42
C THR A 223 2.88 0.63 -3.30
N ILE A 224 2.31 1.84 -3.28
CA ILE A 224 2.55 2.81 -2.21
C ILE A 224 2.13 2.22 -0.86
N GLY A 225 0.96 1.57 -0.78
CA GLY A 225 0.46 0.93 0.44
C GLY A 225 1.39 -0.17 0.96
N PHE A 226 1.88 -1.05 0.09
CA PHE A 226 2.82 -2.12 0.49
C PHE A 226 4.22 -1.59 0.84
N LEU A 227 4.73 -0.57 0.13
CA LEU A 227 6.02 0.06 0.47
C LEU A 227 5.98 0.79 1.84
N GLN A 228 4.82 1.26 2.24
CA GLN A 228 4.58 1.94 3.53
C GLN A 228 3.98 1.02 4.60
N LEU A 229 3.98 -0.30 4.38
CA LEU A 229 3.36 -1.26 5.29
C LEU A 229 3.99 -1.19 6.69
N PHE A 230 3.17 -0.85 7.68
CA PHE A 230 3.58 -0.66 9.08
C PHE A 230 2.59 -1.28 10.06
N THR A 231 1.34 -0.82 10.05
CA THR A 231 0.35 -1.13 11.10
C THR A 231 0.09 -2.63 11.25
N GLN A 232 -0.08 -3.36 10.16
CA GLN A 232 -0.33 -4.81 10.20
C GLN A 232 0.91 -5.55 10.69
N VAL A 233 2.12 -5.15 10.26
CA VAL A 233 3.37 -5.81 10.66
C VAL A 233 3.60 -5.68 12.17
N VAL A 234 3.38 -4.48 12.73
CA VAL A 234 3.54 -4.24 14.18
C VAL A 234 2.51 -5.02 14.99
N ASN A 235 1.26 -5.06 14.53
CA ASN A 235 0.16 -5.58 15.34
C ASN A 235 -0.11 -7.08 15.15
N LEU A 236 0.38 -7.71 14.09
CA LEU A 236 0.33 -9.16 13.92
C LEU A 236 1.38 -9.88 14.78
N ASN A 237 2.54 -9.26 15.03
CA ASN A 237 3.64 -9.82 15.81
C ASN A 237 3.89 -8.98 17.08
N PHE A 238 3.04 -9.10 18.09
CA PHE A 238 3.11 -8.30 19.31
C PHE A 238 4.40 -8.44 20.11
N THR A 239 4.89 -9.67 20.21
CA THR A 239 6.08 -9.98 21.04
C THR A 239 7.38 -9.66 20.34
N ASP A 240 7.37 -9.71 19.00
CA ASP A 240 8.55 -9.51 18.17
C ASP A 240 8.18 -8.66 16.96
N GLN A 241 8.25 -7.34 17.14
CA GLN A 241 7.74 -6.34 16.18
C GLN A 241 8.30 -6.42 14.77
N GLY A 242 9.27 -7.26 14.50
CA GLY A 242 9.80 -7.55 13.16
C GLY A 242 9.55 -8.98 12.71
N GLY A 243 8.79 -9.76 13.50
CA GLY A 243 8.65 -11.19 13.35
C GLY A 243 9.92 -11.97 13.67
N PRO A 244 9.88 -13.29 13.67
CA PRO A 244 11.00 -14.13 14.02
C PRO A 244 12.20 -13.83 13.10
N LEU A 245 13.36 -13.53 13.71
CA LEU A 245 14.60 -13.14 13.03
C LEU A 245 14.44 -11.92 12.08
N ASN A 246 13.55 -10.98 12.40
CA ASN A 246 13.22 -9.83 11.55
C ASN A 246 12.70 -10.21 10.14
N SER A 247 12.03 -11.35 10.01
CA SER A 247 11.52 -11.86 8.73
C SER A 247 10.37 -11.04 8.16
N THR A 248 9.69 -10.24 9.01
CA THR A 248 8.59 -9.34 8.60
C THR A 248 8.95 -7.87 8.73
N LEU A 249 10.18 -7.52 9.13
CA LEU A 249 10.63 -6.16 9.32
C LEU A 249 10.51 -5.38 8.00
N THR A 250 9.76 -4.28 8.00
CA THR A 250 9.63 -3.35 6.87
C THR A 250 10.46 -2.10 7.08
N LEU A 251 10.73 -1.33 6.00
CA LEU A 251 11.40 -0.04 6.12
C LEU A 251 10.63 0.93 7.02
N ALA A 252 9.30 0.98 6.92
CA ALA A 252 8.48 1.84 7.76
C ALA A 252 8.58 1.46 9.24
N LEU A 253 8.59 0.17 9.56
CA LEU A 253 8.80 -0.30 10.94
C LEU A 253 10.22 -0.02 11.41
N TYR A 254 11.22 -0.20 10.57
CA TYR A 254 12.60 0.10 10.92
C TYR A 254 12.82 1.59 11.20
N ILE A 255 12.23 2.49 10.41
CA ILE A 255 12.22 3.94 10.68
C ILE A 255 11.61 4.23 12.06
N TYR A 256 10.48 3.61 12.38
CA TYR A 256 9.83 3.77 13.67
C TYR A 256 10.73 3.30 14.82
N GLN A 257 11.36 2.14 14.72
CA GLN A 257 12.29 1.61 15.72
C GLN A 257 13.52 2.51 15.90
N LEU A 258 14.08 3.04 14.82
CA LEU A 258 15.20 3.98 14.87
C LEU A 258 14.81 5.27 15.58
N ALA A 259 13.64 5.83 15.25
CA ALA A 259 13.21 7.11 15.80
C ALA A 259 12.78 7.02 17.26
N PHE A 260 11.94 6.03 17.62
CA PHE A 260 11.22 6.00 18.89
C PHE A 260 11.76 4.97 19.89
N ALA A 261 12.40 3.90 19.44
CA ALA A 261 13.00 2.92 20.34
C ALA A 261 14.50 3.17 20.56
N ARG A 262 15.21 3.64 19.52
CA ARG A 262 16.67 3.87 19.59
C ARG A 262 17.05 5.34 19.66
N PHE A 263 16.10 6.26 19.51
CA PHE A 263 16.30 7.72 19.53
C PHE A 263 17.34 8.23 18.52
N GLN A 264 17.52 7.53 17.40
CA GLN A 264 18.45 7.87 16.32
C GLN A 264 17.71 8.65 15.21
N LEU A 265 17.13 9.80 15.57
CA LEU A 265 16.23 10.55 14.69
C LEU A 265 16.91 11.02 13.38
N GLY A 266 18.18 11.41 13.41
CA GLY A 266 18.93 11.77 12.20
C GLY A 266 19.06 10.60 11.22
N TYR A 267 19.41 9.42 11.71
CA TYR A 267 19.49 8.22 10.89
C TYR A 267 18.11 7.74 10.44
N ALA A 268 17.09 7.81 11.31
CA ALA A 268 15.70 7.52 10.94
C ALA A 268 15.21 8.44 9.81
N ALA A 269 15.55 9.73 9.87
CA ALA A 269 15.25 10.70 8.83
C ALA A 269 15.93 10.34 7.50
N ALA A 270 17.20 9.92 7.52
CA ALA A 270 17.89 9.48 6.32
C ALA A 270 17.24 8.22 5.71
N VAL A 271 16.83 7.23 6.51
CA VAL A 271 16.08 6.04 6.03
C VAL A 271 14.70 6.45 5.49
N THR A 272 14.06 7.48 6.06
CA THR A 272 12.80 8.04 5.54
C THR A 272 12.98 8.65 4.14
N VAL A 273 14.09 9.37 3.92
CA VAL A 273 14.45 9.90 2.59
C VAL A 273 14.66 8.76 1.60
N LEU A 274 15.35 7.70 2.00
CA LEU A 274 15.52 6.50 1.16
C LEU A 274 14.16 5.89 0.76
N LEU A 275 13.26 5.71 1.72
CA LEU A 275 11.90 5.19 1.46
C LEU A 275 11.12 6.12 0.52
N PHE A 276 11.20 7.43 0.73
CA PHE A 276 10.57 8.42 -0.15
C PHE A 276 11.09 8.31 -1.59
N LEU A 277 12.40 8.25 -1.79
CA LEU A 277 13.01 8.11 -3.10
C LEU A 277 12.66 6.78 -3.77
N LEU A 278 12.57 5.71 -2.99
CA LEU A 278 12.14 4.40 -3.47
C LEU A 278 10.69 4.47 -3.98
N ILE A 279 9.76 5.02 -3.17
CA ILE A 279 8.35 5.18 -3.57
C ILE A 279 8.25 6.05 -4.82
N LEU A 280 8.93 7.19 -4.84
CA LEU A 280 8.91 8.10 -5.98
C LEU A 280 9.44 7.42 -7.25
N GLY A 281 10.60 6.76 -7.16
CA GLY A 281 11.21 6.08 -8.29
C GLY A 281 10.35 4.95 -8.84
N VAL A 282 9.84 4.06 -7.96
CA VAL A 282 8.96 2.97 -8.38
C VAL A 282 7.67 3.50 -8.99
N THR A 283 7.05 4.52 -8.38
CA THR A 283 5.81 5.13 -8.89
C THR A 283 6.01 5.77 -10.27
N LEU A 284 7.09 6.53 -10.46
CA LEU A 284 7.40 7.14 -11.76
C LEU A 284 7.63 6.08 -12.85
N VAL A 285 8.35 5.01 -12.52
CA VAL A 285 8.56 3.89 -13.44
C VAL A 285 7.23 3.21 -13.78
N GLN A 286 6.38 2.94 -12.79
CA GLN A 286 5.07 2.33 -13.01
C GLN A 286 4.19 3.19 -13.92
N ILE A 287 4.07 4.50 -13.62
CA ILE A 287 3.28 5.41 -14.46
C ILE A 287 3.81 5.42 -15.89
N ARG A 288 5.13 5.52 -16.06
CA ARG A 288 5.75 5.58 -17.39
C ARG A 288 5.59 4.29 -18.19
N LEU A 289 5.64 3.13 -17.55
CA LEU A 289 5.54 1.82 -18.22
C LEU A 289 4.10 1.36 -18.44
N LEU A 290 3.21 1.66 -17.50
CA LEU A 290 1.84 1.14 -17.50
C LEU A 290 0.82 2.09 -18.12
N SER A 291 1.05 3.43 -18.08
CA SER A 291 0.12 4.38 -18.69
C SER A 291 0.28 4.34 -20.22
N ARG A 292 -0.56 3.55 -20.87
CA ARG A 292 -0.74 3.64 -22.32
C ARG A 292 -1.83 4.67 -22.58
N ARG A 293 -1.56 5.65 -23.46
CA ARG A 293 -2.61 6.56 -23.94
C ARG A 293 -3.48 5.75 -24.91
N TRP A 294 -4.64 5.36 -24.43
CA TRP A 294 -5.72 4.94 -25.33
C TRP A 294 -6.54 6.21 -25.57
N GLU A 295 -6.42 6.79 -26.76
CA GLU A 295 -7.33 7.83 -27.23
C GLU A 295 -8.61 7.10 -27.68
N TYR A 296 -9.74 7.43 -27.04
CA TYR A 296 -11.06 6.97 -27.39
C TYR A 296 -11.65 7.88 -28.45
#